data_f929171e748953700d67637feaf47010
#
_entry.id   f929171e748953700d67637feaf47010
#
_cell.length_a   1.000
_cell.length_b   1.000
_cell.length_c   1.000
_cell.angle_alpha   90.00
_cell.angle_beta   90.00
_cell.angle_gamma   90.00
#
_symmetry.space_group_name_H-M   'P 1'
#
loop_
_entity.id
_entity.type
_entity.pdbx_description
1 polymer ?
#
loop_
_entity_poly.entity_id
_entity_poly.type
_entity_poly.pdbx_seq_one_letter_code
_entity_poly.pdbx_strand_id
1 'polypeptide(L)'
;MKNSRFKKALPAALTVLLSAVFFLSVPSGVLGREETSPLGKNQLDNYLLGPGDLVQVVVWKNEEVSGNFRIRPDGKFSMPLIGDILAEGSTTDGVSMQVEQKLKLFIESPFVSTIVLETKSNRIYILGEIKNPGTYSIDGSLTVLQALALAGGFTPFANKDKMILVRGIGKGQRNIPISYSRILRTPGEENNPTLERGDTLVVP
;
A
#
# COMPACT_ATOMS: atom_id res chain seq x y z
N MET A 1 27.83 57.54 74.77
CA MET A 1 27.80 56.97 76.17
C MET A 1 27.74 55.48 76.01
N LYS A 2 28.80 54.88 76.46
CA LYS A 2 28.95 53.72 77.35
C LYS A 2 28.51 52.38 76.78
N ASN A 3 29.49 51.60 76.37
CA ASN A 3 30.05 50.43 77.10
C ASN A 3 29.21 49.19 77.02
N SER A 4 29.69 47.99 76.86
CA SER A 4 31.00 47.36 76.93
C SER A 4 30.82 45.88 76.73
N ARG A 5 31.79 45.23 76.04
CA ARG A 5 32.51 44.02 76.53
C ARG A 5 31.67 42.80 76.97
N PHE A 6 31.91 41.61 76.47
CA PHE A 6 32.96 40.65 76.81
C PHE A 6 32.71 39.36 76.07
N LYS A 7 33.65 38.91 75.28
CA LYS A 7 34.46 37.68 75.36
C LYS A 7 33.82 36.48 76.02
N LYS A 8 33.75 35.32 75.33
CA LYS A 8 34.61 34.13 75.54
C LYS A 8 34.07 32.93 74.76
N ALA A 9 34.89 32.39 73.85
CA ALA A 9 35.49 31.08 73.96
C ALA A 9 34.64 29.84 73.55
N LEU A 10 35.16 29.19 72.50
CA LEU A 10 34.90 27.78 72.07
C LEU A 10 34.97 26.79 73.25
N PRO A 11 34.33 25.62 73.14
CA PRO A 11 35.02 24.59 72.38
C PRO A 11 34.12 23.69 71.52
N ALA A 12 34.82 22.96 70.67
CA ALA A 12 34.44 21.94 69.75
C ALA A 12 33.46 20.88 70.30
N ALA A 13 32.45 20.60 69.51
CA ALA A 13 31.83 19.28 69.49
C ALA A 13 31.53 18.89 68.07
N LEU A 14 32.25 17.92 67.63
CA LEU A 14 32.18 17.19 66.36
C LEU A 14 30.81 16.50 66.29
N THR A 15 29.93 17.02 65.46
CA THR A 15 28.69 16.29 65.09
C THR A 15 28.75 15.94 63.59
N VAL A 16 29.07 14.67 63.39
CA VAL A 16 29.00 14.01 62.07
C VAL A 16 27.54 13.99 61.67
N LEU A 17 27.17 14.90 60.76
CA LEU A 17 25.89 14.87 60.09
C LEU A 17 26.02 14.00 58.82
N LEU A 18 25.56 12.77 58.98
CA LEU A 18 25.39 11.79 57.92
C LEU A 18 24.37 12.33 56.90
N SER A 19 24.84 13.00 55.87
CA SER A 19 23.99 13.39 54.76
C SER A 19 23.64 12.16 53.96
N ALA A 20 22.43 11.62 54.20
CA ALA A 20 21.82 10.63 53.35
C ALA A 20 21.64 11.22 51.93
N VAL A 21 22.54 10.87 51.05
CA VAL A 21 22.37 11.09 49.63
C VAL A 21 21.21 10.20 49.18
N PHE A 22 20.05 10.79 49.04
CA PHE A 22 18.89 10.17 48.41
C PHE A 22 19.20 10.02 46.93
N PHE A 23 19.75 8.87 46.57
CA PHE A 23 19.92 8.49 45.18
C PHE A 23 18.52 8.32 44.57
N LEU A 24 18.03 9.37 43.94
CA LEU A 24 16.83 9.30 43.09
C LEU A 24 17.17 8.37 41.96
N SER A 25 16.82 7.10 42.09
CA SER A 25 16.88 6.11 41.05
C SER A 25 15.90 6.56 39.93
N VAL A 26 16.41 7.25 38.93
CA VAL A 26 15.69 7.50 37.67
C VAL A 26 15.55 6.12 37.03
N PRO A 27 14.31 5.60 36.82
CA PRO A 27 14.16 4.40 36.04
C PRO A 27 14.68 4.75 34.63
N SER A 28 15.72 4.04 34.21
CA SER A 28 16.21 4.06 32.84
C SER A 28 15.01 3.79 31.95
N GLY A 29 14.49 4.87 31.36
CA GLY A 29 13.46 4.79 30.34
C GLY A 29 13.94 3.79 29.30
N VAL A 30 13.18 2.74 29.15
CA VAL A 30 13.21 1.88 27.99
C VAL A 30 13.15 2.84 26.80
N LEU A 31 14.31 3.09 26.18
CA LEU A 31 14.38 3.60 24.83
C LEU A 31 13.59 2.58 24.00
N GLY A 32 12.30 2.87 23.83
CA GLY A 32 11.51 2.22 22.83
C GLY A 32 12.31 2.35 21.54
N ARG A 33 12.96 1.26 21.17
CA ARG A 33 13.43 1.06 19.82
C ARG A 33 12.17 1.21 19.00
N GLU A 34 11.98 2.37 18.36
CA GLU A 34 11.07 2.46 17.24
C GLU A 34 11.58 1.39 16.28
N GLU A 35 10.92 0.23 16.32
CA GLU A 35 10.92 -0.66 15.20
C GLU A 35 10.31 0.20 14.08
N THR A 36 11.19 0.84 13.31
CA THR A 36 10.84 1.26 11.97
C THR A 36 10.45 -0.03 11.28
N SER A 37 9.15 -0.34 11.35
CA SER A 37 8.54 -1.30 10.45
C SER A 37 9.09 -0.96 9.07
N PRO A 38 9.71 -1.89 8.36
CA PRO A 38 10.15 -1.62 6.99
C PRO A 38 8.90 -1.07 6.30
N LEU A 39 8.99 0.17 5.84
CA LEU A 39 7.99 0.89 5.06
C LEU A 39 7.23 -0.12 4.24
N GLY A 40 5.93 -0.24 4.50
CA GLY A 40 5.09 -1.35 4.08
C GLY A 40 5.45 -1.79 2.68
N LYS A 41 5.58 -3.11 2.49
CA LYS A 41 5.75 -3.73 1.18
C LYS A 41 4.89 -2.93 0.22
N ASN A 42 5.52 -2.24 -0.73
CA ASN A 42 4.81 -1.35 -1.64
C ASN A 42 3.64 -2.12 -2.22
N GLN A 43 2.44 -1.56 -2.17
CA GLN A 43 1.23 -2.22 -2.71
C GLN A 43 1.43 -2.60 -4.18
N LEU A 44 2.41 -2.00 -4.84
CA LEU A 44 2.85 -2.32 -6.20
C LEU A 44 3.64 -3.63 -6.31
N ASP A 45 4.23 -4.14 -5.21
CA ASP A 45 4.98 -5.42 -5.24
C ASP A 45 4.06 -6.61 -5.54
N ASN A 46 2.77 -6.48 -5.23
CA ASN A 46 1.74 -7.48 -5.53
C ASN A 46 0.86 -7.11 -6.73
N TYR A 47 1.15 -5.99 -7.39
CA TYR A 47 0.38 -5.57 -8.56
C TYR A 47 0.59 -6.55 -9.72
N LEU A 48 -0.50 -7.10 -10.23
CA LEU A 48 -0.47 -7.95 -11.42
C LEU A 48 -0.70 -7.10 -12.66
N LEU A 49 0.29 -7.06 -13.52
CA LEU A 49 0.26 -6.35 -14.78
C LEU A 49 -0.87 -6.84 -15.67
N GLY A 50 -1.39 -5.96 -16.52
CA GLY A 50 -2.45 -6.29 -17.44
C GLY A 50 -2.45 -5.47 -18.72
N PRO A 51 -3.30 -5.84 -19.69
CA PRO A 51 -3.41 -5.14 -20.96
C PRO A 51 -3.71 -3.65 -20.78
N GLY A 52 -2.95 -2.82 -21.50
CA GLY A 52 -3.06 -1.36 -21.44
C GLY A 52 -2.09 -0.70 -20.47
N ASP A 53 -1.50 -1.41 -19.51
CA ASP A 53 -0.49 -0.87 -18.61
C ASP A 53 0.76 -0.44 -19.39
N LEU A 54 1.43 0.58 -18.87
CA LEU A 54 2.71 1.04 -19.37
C LEU A 54 3.80 0.71 -18.36
N VAL A 55 4.79 -0.04 -18.81
CA VAL A 55 5.94 -0.40 -17.98
C VAL A 55 7.22 0.17 -18.58
N GLN A 56 8.13 0.59 -17.73
CA GLN A 56 9.49 0.90 -18.09
C GLN A 56 10.38 -0.28 -17.70
N VAL A 57 11.10 -0.81 -18.66
CA VAL A 57 12.13 -1.85 -18.42
C VAL A 57 13.48 -1.19 -18.57
N VAL A 58 14.28 -1.23 -17.52
CA VAL A 58 15.63 -0.68 -17.48
C VAL A 58 16.63 -1.84 -17.39
N VAL A 59 17.49 -1.95 -18.39
CA VAL A 59 18.61 -2.90 -18.39
C VAL A 59 19.89 -2.14 -18.09
N TRP A 60 20.52 -2.45 -16.97
CA TRP A 60 21.71 -1.73 -16.51
C TRP A 60 22.82 -1.72 -17.56
N LYS A 61 23.35 -0.53 -17.87
CA LYS A 61 24.38 -0.28 -18.88
C LYS A 61 24.00 -0.66 -20.33
N ASN A 62 22.72 -0.89 -20.62
CA ASN A 62 22.24 -1.27 -21.95
C ASN A 62 20.98 -0.45 -22.32
N GLU A 63 21.18 0.83 -22.64
CA GLU A 63 20.08 1.75 -22.98
C GLU A 63 19.34 1.35 -24.27
N GLU A 64 20.04 0.71 -25.21
CA GLU A 64 19.49 0.29 -26.51
C GLU A 64 18.33 -0.74 -26.37
N VAL A 65 18.35 -1.53 -25.30
CA VAL A 65 17.30 -2.51 -25.02
C VAL A 65 16.38 -2.07 -23.89
N SER A 66 16.66 -0.94 -23.26
CA SER A 66 15.79 -0.33 -22.26
C SER A 66 14.70 0.50 -22.93
N GLY A 67 13.56 0.68 -22.27
CA GLY A 67 12.51 1.53 -22.82
C GLY A 67 11.17 1.40 -22.10
N ASN A 68 10.19 2.12 -22.65
CA ASN A 68 8.82 2.09 -22.17
C ASN A 68 7.99 1.20 -23.09
N PHE A 69 7.31 0.22 -22.50
CA PHE A 69 6.54 -0.77 -23.24
C PHE A 69 5.10 -0.81 -22.76
N ARG A 70 4.16 -0.66 -23.70
CA ARG A 70 2.73 -0.83 -23.39
C ARG A 70 2.35 -2.29 -23.58
N ILE A 71 1.67 -2.84 -22.59
CA ILE A 71 1.15 -4.21 -22.64
C ILE A 71 -0.02 -4.23 -23.61
N ARG A 72 0.10 -5.06 -24.65
CA ARG A 72 -0.90 -5.24 -25.68
C ARG A 72 -2.12 -6.02 -25.16
N PRO A 73 -3.24 -6.04 -25.93
CA PRO A 73 -4.43 -6.82 -25.56
C PRO A 73 -4.20 -8.34 -25.43
N ASP A 74 -3.11 -8.86 -26.02
CA ASP A 74 -2.69 -10.26 -25.87
C ASP A 74 -1.87 -10.52 -24.59
N GLY A 75 -1.77 -9.52 -23.70
CA GLY A 75 -1.05 -9.62 -22.44
C GLY A 75 0.46 -9.54 -22.56
N LYS A 76 1.01 -9.24 -23.74
CA LYS A 76 2.45 -9.22 -24.01
C LYS A 76 2.94 -7.83 -24.37
N PHE A 77 4.24 -7.64 -24.25
CA PHE A 77 4.96 -6.52 -24.91
C PHE A 77 6.18 -7.05 -25.66
N SER A 78 6.62 -6.33 -26.67
CA SER A 78 7.80 -6.71 -27.48
C SER A 78 8.98 -5.84 -27.12
N MET A 79 10.14 -6.48 -26.98
CA MET A 79 11.39 -5.86 -26.57
C MET A 79 12.49 -6.19 -27.60
N PRO A 80 13.41 -5.25 -27.89
CA PRO A 80 14.53 -5.53 -28.77
C PRO A 80 15.31 -6.78 -28.34
N LEU A 81 15.91 -7.50 -29.27
CA LEU A 81 16.69 -8.73 -29.14
C LEU A 81 15.90 -9.96 -28.68
N ILE A 82 14.98 -9.83 -27.72
CA ILE A 82 14.35 -10.99 -27.07
C ILE A 82 12.89 -11.20 -27.45
N GLY A 83 12.31 -10.30 -28.25
CA GLY A 83 10.94 -10.42 -28.76
C GLY A 83 9.86 -10.29 -27.68
N ASP A 84 8.84 -11.12 -27.74
CA ASP A 84 7.66 -11.03 -26.89
C ASP A 84 7.90 -11.54 -25.46
N ILE A 85 7.45 -10.75 -24.50
CA ILE A 85 7.44 -11.03 -23.05
C ILE A 85 5.99 -11.10 -22.59
N LEU A 86 5.61 -12.16 -21.90
CA LEU A 86 4.28 -12.28 -21.29
C LEU A 86 4.28 -11.51 -19.95
N ALA A 87 3.54 -10.42 -19.91
CA ALA A 87 3.44 -9.56 -18.73
C ALA A 87 2.13 -9.76 -17.97
N GLU A 88 1.04 -10.09 -18.66
CA GLU A 88 -0.27 -10.26 -18.01
C GLU A 88 -0.23 -11.31 -16.90
N GLY A 89 -0.76 -10.92 -15.72
CA GLY A 89 -0.76 -11.78 -14.54
C GLY A 89 0.61 -11.94 -13.85
N SER A 90 1.65 -11.27 -14.34
CA SER A 90 2.97 -11.25 -13.70
C SER A 90 3.14 -9.98 -12.85
N THR A 91 3.97 -10.05 -11.83
CA THR A 91 4.45 -8.86 -11.10
C THR A 91 5.61 -8.22 -11.88
N THR A 92 6.01 -7.01 -11.48
CA THR A 92 7.20 -6.33 -12.03
C THR A 92 8.46 -7.17 -11.88
N ASP A 93 8.62 -7.82 -10.73
CA ASP A 93 9.77 -8.71 -10.48
C ASP A 93 9.71 -9.95 -11.38
N GLY A 94 8.51 -10.52 -11.57
CA GLY A 94 8.31 -11.65 -12.47
C GLY A 94 8.70 -11.31 -13.92
N VAL A 95 8.34 -10.12 -14.39
CA VAL A 95 8.74 -9.62 -15.72
C VAL A 95 10.25 -9.39 -15.78
N SER A 96 10.84 -8.76 -14.76
CA SER A 96 12.30 -8.53 -14.70
C SER A 96 13.06 -9.85 -14.83
N MET A 97 12.68 -10.88 -14.09
CA MET A 97 13.30 -12.21 -14.16
C MET A 97 13.15 -12.85 -15.55
N GLN A 98 11.97 -12.74 -16.20
CA GLN A 98 11.77 -13.26 -17.54
C GLN A 98 12.66 -12.58 -18.57
N VAL A 99 12.79 -11.23 -18.47
CA VAL A 99 13.65 -10.44 -19.34
C VAL A 99 15.12 -10.80 -19.12
N GLU A 100 15.57 -10.89 -17.87
CA GLU A 100 16.93 -11.31 -17.54
C GLU A 100 17.29 -12.67 -18.13
N GLN A 101 16.40 -13.66 -17.96
CA GLN A 101 16.63 -15.00 -18.50
C GLN A 101 16.82 -14.99 -20.02
N LYS A 102 16.00 -14.24 -20.75
CA LYS A 102 16.11 -14.15 -22.21
C LYS A 102 17.32 -13.35 -22.65
N LEU A 103 17.67 -12.26 -21.95
CA LEU A 103 18.83 -11.44 -22.26
C LEU A 103 20.16 -12.13 -22.01
N LYS A 104 20.25 -13.13 -21.13
CA LYS A 104 21.48 -13.94 -20.90
C LYS A 104 22.04 -14.58 -22.17
N LEU A 105 21.24 -14.73 -23.22
CA LEU A 105 21.72 -15.22 -24.51
C LEU A 105 22.52 -14.18 -25.30
N PHE A 106 22.40 -12.89 -24.95
CA PHE A 106 22.96 -11.76 -25.67
C PHE A 106 23.87 -10.89 -24.80
N ILE A 107 23.64 -10.86 -23.50
CA ILE A 107 24.33 -9.99 -22.54
C ILE A 107 24.83 -10.83 -21.38
N GLU A 108 26.09 -10.66 -21.02
CA GLU A 108 26.68 -11.30 -19.86
C GLU A 108 26.17 -10.63 -18.57
N SER A 109 25.53 -11.40 -17.68
CA SER A 109 25.01 -10.95 -16.39
C SER A 109 24.09 -9.70 -16.47
N PRO A 110 22.98 -9.76 -17.25
CA PRO A 110 22.06 -8.64 -17.34
C PRO A 110 21.39 -8.39 -15.99
N PHE A 111 21.28 -7.13 -15.57
CA PHE A 111 20.49 -6.70 -14.43
C PHE A 111 19.32 -5.87 -14.92
N VAL A 112 18.11 -6.31 -14.61
CA VAL A 112 16.86 -5.71 -15.13
C VAL A 112 15.99 -5.23 -14.01
N SER A 113 15.43 -4.03 -14.15
CA SER A 113 14.40 -3.47 -13.29
C SER A 113 13.19 -3.09 -14.12
N THR A 114 12.01 -3.48 -13.66
CA THR A 114 10.73 -3.13 -14.29
C THR A 114 9.94 -2.22 -13.37
N ILE A 115 9.47 -1.08 -13.89
CA ILE A 115 8.73 -0.06 -13.15
C ILE A 115 7.38 0.15 -13.85
N VAL A 116 6.28 0.20 -13.12
CA VAL A 116 4.96 0.55 -13.67
C VAL A 116 4.85 2.06 -13.76
N LEU A 117 4.59 2.59 -14.95
CA LEU A 117 4.35 4.00 -15.20
C LEU A 117 2.86 4.35 -15.23
N GLU A 118 2.03 3.46 -15.80
CA GLU A 118 0.57 3.65 -15.89
C GLU A 118 -0.16 2.32 -15.60
N THR A 119 -1.18 2.36 -14.77
CA THR A 119 -2.01 1.21 -14.36
C THR A 119 -3.38 1.24 -15.04
N LYS A 120 -3.43 1.21 -16.35
CA LYS A 120 -4.71 1.29 -17.10
C LYS A 120 -5.57 0.03 -17.00
N SER A 121 -4.98 -1.11 -16.68
CA SER A 121 -5.71 -2.37 -16.52
C SER A 121 -6.47 -2.46 -15.20
N ASN A 122 -6.07 -1.70 -14.18
CA ASN A 122 -6.62 -1.81 -12.83
C ASN A 122 -7.86 -0.94 -12.63
N ARG A 123 -9.00 -1.40 -13.14
CA ARG A 123 -10.26 -0.66 -13.14
C ARG A 123 -11.42 -1.49 -12.66
N ILE A 124 -12.40 -0.78 -12.08
CA ILE A 124 -13.73 -1.30 -11.73
C ILE A 124 -14.80 -0.50 -12.46
N TYR A 125 -16.00 -1.06 -12.49
CA TYR A 125 -17.17 -0.45 -13.09
C TYR A 125 -18.25 -0.31 -12.03
N ILE A 126 -18.94 0.85 -11.99
CA ILE A 126 -20.05 1.10 -11.09
C ILE A 126 -21.26 1.53 -11.93
N LEU A 127 -22.35 0.80 -11.79
CA LEU A 127 -23.57 0.98 -12.57
C LEU A 127 -24.79 1.11 -11.66
N GLY A 128 -25.86 1.75 -12.16
CA GLY A 128 -27.17 1.84 -11.54
C GLY A 128 -27.40 3.11 -10.74
N GLU A 129 -28.15 3.03 -9.64
CA GLU A 129 -28.61 4.15 -8.84
C GLU A 129 -27.52 4.74 -7.94
N ILE A 130 -26.46 5.25 -8.58
CA ILE A 130 -25.33 5.96 -7.98
C ILE A 130 -25.20 7.34 -8.63
N LYS A 131 -24.70 8.34 -7.91
CA LYS A 131 -24.62 9.71 -8.43
C LYS A 131 -23.75 9.83 -9.67
N ASN A 132 -22.61 9.16 -9.65
CA ASN A 132 -21.65 9.17 -10.77
C ASN A 132 -21.34 7.74 -11.18
N PRO A 133 -22.21 7.08 -11.99
CA PRO A 133 -21.90 5.78 -12.55
C PRO A 133 -20.75 5.91 -13.56
N GLY A 134 -19.89 4.90 -13.64
CA GLY A 134 -18.75 4.96 -14.56
C GLY A 134 -17.65 3.97 -14.26
N THR A 135 -16.47 4.23 -14.82
CA THR A 135 -15.25 3.45 -14.63
C THR A 135 -14.32 4.16 -13.68
N TYR A 136 -13.79 3.44 -12.70
CA TYR A 136 -12.90 3.97 -11.68
C TYR A 136 -11.59 3.18 -11.65
N SER A 137 -10.46 3.87 -11.54
CA SER A 137 -9.17 3.23 -11.32
C SER A 137 -9.04 2.80 -9.87
N ILE A 138 -8.35 1.69 -9.65
CA ILE A 138 -7.97 1.23 -8.31
C ILE A 138 -6.49 1.55 -8.11
N ASP A 139 -6.21 2.52 -7.24
CA ASP A 139 -4.85 2.86 -6.82
C ASP A 139 -4.63 2.27 -5.42
N GLY A 140 -4.24 1.00 -5.37
CA GLY A 140 -4.09 0.25 -4.13
C GLY A 140 -5.30 -0.60 -3.76
N SER A 141 -5.56 -0.79 -2.45
CA SER A 141 -6.71 -1.56 -1.97
C SER A 141 -7.95 -0.67 -1.90
N LEU A 142 -9.03 -1.07 -2.54
CA LEU A 142 -10.29 -0.35 -2.60
C LEU A 142 -11.45 -1.27 -2.20
N THR A 143 -12.20 -0.90 -1.16
CA THR A 143 -13.39 -1.65 -0.74
C THR A 143 -14.64 -1.16 -1.45
N VAL A 144 -15.72 -1.96 -1.39
CA VAL A 144 -17.05 -1.56 -1.93
C VAL A 144 -17.50 -0.22 -1.34
N LEU A 145 -17.37 -0.02 -0.03
CA LEU A 145 -17.79 1.23 0.62
C LEU A 145 -16.98 2.43 0.12
N GLN A 146 -15.68 2.28 -0.08
CA GLN A 146 -14.82 3.33 -0.61
C GLN A 146 -15.16 3.65 -2.07
N ALA A 147 -15.44 2.62 -2.89
CA ALA A 147 -15.85 2.81 -4.28
C ALA A 147 -17.19 3.56 -4.39
N LEU A 148 -18.14 3.25 -3.52
CA LEU A 148 -19.40 4.01 -3.41
C LEU A 148 -19.16 5.48 -3.05
N ALA A 149 -18.23 5.75 -2.14
CA ALA A 149 -17.87 7.12 -1.78
C ALA A 149 -17.21 7.88 -2.95
N LEU A 150 -16.30 7.24 -3.69
CA LEU A 150 -15.70 7.81 -4.91
C LEU A 150 -16.75 8.12 -5.98
N ALA A 151 -17.77 7.28 -6.11
CA ALA A 151 -18.88 7.47 -7.04
C ALA A 151 -19.91 8.51 -6.55
N GLY A 152 -19.67 9.20 -5.42
CA GLY A 152 -20.52 10.26 -4.89
C GLY A 152 -21.71 9.78 -4.09
N GLY A 153 -21.78 8.47 -3.80
CA GLY A 153 -22.87 7.85 -3.04
C GLY A 153 -24.13 7.59 -3.86
N PHE A 154 -25.16 7.17 -3.17
CA PHE A 154 -26.42 6.71 -3.75
C PHE A 154 -27.33 7.84 -4.24
N THR A 155 -28.16 7.55 -5.23
CA THR A 155 -29.33 8.36 -5.55
C THR A 155 -30.47 8.11 -4.53
N PRO A 156 -31.52 8.94 -4.49
CA PRO A 156 -32.70 8.70 -3.65
C PRO A 156 -33.45 7.40 -3.97
N PHE A 157 -33.29 6.86 -5.15
CA PHE A 157 -34.01 5.69 -5.66
C PHE A 157 -33.25 4.37 -5.43
N ALA A 158 -32.01 4.43 -4.97
CA ALA A 158 -31.14 3.28 -4.81
C ALA A 158 -31.66 2.26 -3.78
N ASN A 159 -31.67 0.99 -4.18
CA ASN A 159 -31.90 -0.13 -3.26
C ASN A 159 -30.55 -0.58 -2.64
N LYS A 160 -30.16 0.12 -1.60
CA LYS A 160 -28.83 0.01 -0.96
C LYS A 160 -28.52 -1.39 -0.39
N ASP A 161 -29.53 -2.18 -0.11
CA ASP A 161 -29.38 -3.50 0.49
C ASP A 161 -29.47 -4.66 -0.51
N LYS A 162 -29.65 -4.35 -1.80
CA LYS A 162 -29.70 -5.34 -2.88
C LYS A 162 -28.64 -5.12 -3.95
N MET A 163 -27.50 -4.53 -3.58
CA MET A 163 -26.38 -4.37 -4.49
C MET A 163 -25.79 -5.73 -4.86
N ILE A 164 -25.18 -5.79 -6.02
CA ILE A 164 -24.51 -6.99 -6.53
C ILE A 164 -23.12 -6.61 -6.99
N LEU A 165 -22.13 -7.30 -6.46
CA LEU A 165 -20.76 -7.26 -6.98
C LEU A 165 -20.59 -8.44 -7.94
N VAL A 166 -20.39 -8.12 -9.21
CA VAL A 166 -20.12 -9.09 -10.27
C VAL A 166 -18.60 -9.20 -10.43
N ARG A 167 -18.05 -10.37 -10.14
CA ARG A 167 -16.61 -10.65 -10.20
C ARG A 167 -16.30 -11.76 -11.18
N GLY A 168 -15.27 -11.58 -12.00
CA GLY A 168 -14.85 -12.55 -13.01
C GLY A 168 -15.62 -12.43 -14.32
N ILE A 169 -15.24 -13.26 -15.31
CA ILE A 169 -15.76 -13.23 -16.67
C ILE A 169 -16.22 -14.63 -17.11
N GLY A 170 -17.30 -14.71 -17.86
CA GLY A 170 -17.79 -15.95 -18.47
C GLY A 170 -18.14 -17.01 -17.43
N LYS A 171 -17.63 -18.24 -17.61
CA LYS A 171 -17.93 -19.38 -16.71
C LYS A 171 -17.40 -19.20 -15.28
N GLY A 172 -16.46 -18.29 -15.07
CA GLY A 172 -15.90 -17.97 -13.75
C GLY A 172 -16.60 -16.80 -13.05
N GLN A 173 -17.62 -16.21 -13.67
CA GLN A 173 -18.36 -15.09 -13.10
C GLN A 173 -19.09 -15.51 -11.82
N ARG A 174 -18.99 -14.68 -10.78
CA ARG A 174 -19.69 -14.83 -9.50
C ARG A 174 -20.43 -13.55 -9.16
N ASN A 175 -21.67 -13.71 -8.69
CA ASN A 175 -22.48 -12.62 -8.20
C ASN A 175 -22.48 -12.65 -6.67
N ILE A 176 -21.88 -11.65 -6.06
CA ILE A 176 -21.74 -11.52 -4.61
C ILE A 176 -22.77 -10.49 -4.15
N PRO A 177 -23.76 -10.87 -3.36
CA PRO A 177 -24.78 -9.94 -2.85
C PRO A 177 -24.15 -9.03 -1.77
N ILE A 178 -24.35 -7.73 -1.91
CA ILE A 178 -23.83 -6.70 -1.01
C ILE A 178 -25.02 -5.92 -0.41
N SER A 179 -25.00 -5.76 0.92
CA SER A 179 -25.99 -4.94 1.64
C SER A 179 -25.28 -3.83 2.41
N TYR A 180 -25.65 -2.60 2.11
CA TYR A 180 -25.11 -1.41 2.80
C TYR A 180 -25.38 -1.44 4.30
N SER A 181 -26.59 -1.82 4.70
CA SER A 181 -26.94 -1.95 6.11
C SER A 181 -26.09 -3.00 6.83
N ARG A 182 -25.69 -4.07 6.14
CA ARG A 182 -24.83 -5.12 6.70
C ARG A 182 -23.40 -4.64 6.83
N ILE A 183 -22.87 -3.92 5.84
CA ILE A 183 -21.53 -3.29 5.92
C ILE A 183 -21.40 -2.43 7.17
N LEU A 184 -22.43 -1.64 7.48
CA LEU A 184 -22.41 -0.73 8.63
C LEU A 184 -22.58 -1.42 9.99
N ARG A 185 -23.30 -2.54 10.03
CA ARG A 185 -23.62 -3.24 11.30
C ARG A 185 -22.57 -4.28 11.69
N THR A 186 -22.02 -4.96 10.71
CA THR A 186 -21.12 -6.10 10.93
C THR A 186 -19.83 -5.86 10.15
N PRO A 187 -18.78 -5.34 10.81
CA PRO A 187 -17.48 -5.20 10.17
C PRO A 187 -16.92 -6.56 9.72
N GLY A 188 -16.31 -6.60 8.56
CA GLY A 188 -15.67 -7.79 8.03
C GLY A 188 -15.56 -7.74 6.51
N GLU A 189 -14.54 -8.40 5.97
CA GLU A 189 -14.28 -8.43 4.54
C GLU A 189 -15.40 -9.12 3.76
N GLU A 190 -16.08 -10.08 4.37
CA GLU A 190 -17.24 -10.76 3.78
C GLU A 190 -18.42 -9.80 3.47
N ASN A 191 -18.59 -8.74 4.27
CA ASN A 191 -19.65 -7.76 4.10
C ASN A 191 -19.20 -6.54 3.29
N ASN A 192 -17.93 -6.17 3.37
CA ASN A 192 -17.31 -5.06 2.65
C ASN A 192 -16.05 -5.55 1.92
N PRO A 193 -16.22 -6.37 0.87
CA PRO A 193 -15.08 -6.96 0.18
C PRO A 193 -14.21 -5.92 -0.51
N THR A 194 -12.94 -6.23 -0.59
CA THR A 194 -11.99 -5.51 -1.44
C THR A 194 -12.32 -5.80 -2.90
N LEU A 195 -12.35 -4.75 -3.70
CA LEU A 195 -12.61 -4.83 -5.13
C LEU A 195 -11.34 -5.28 -5.89
N GLU A 196 -11.57 -6.09 -6.90
CA GLU A 196 -10.54 -6.60 -7.79
C GLU A 196 -10.69 -5.98 -9.18
N ARG A 197 -9.62 -6.04 -9.96
CA ARG A 197 -9.64 -5.61 -11.35
C ARG A 197 -10.76 -6.28 -12.14
N GLY A 198 -11.53 -5.48 -12.86
CA GLY A 198 -12.66 -5.96 -13.68
C GLY A 198 -13.97 -6.15 -12.92
N ASP A 199 -13.99 -5.94 -11.61
CA ASP A 199 -15.22 -5.99 -10.83
C ASP A 199 -16.25 -4.96 -11.32
N THR A 200 -17.51 -5.37 -11.31
CA THR A 200 -18.64 -4.49 -11.61
C THR A 200 -19.58 -4.45 -10.42
N LEU A 201 -19.74 -3.27 -9.82
CA LEU A 201 -20.71 -3.02 -8.75
C LEU A 201 -22.00 -2.51 -9.36
N VAL A 202 -23.09 -3.24 -9.18
CA VAL A 202 -24.42 -2.89 -9.65
C VAL A 202 -25.28 -2.46 -8.46
N VAL A 203 -25.82 -1.24 -8.52
CA VAL A 203 -26.72 -0.66 -7.51
C VAL A 203 -28.11 -0.52 -8.13
N PRO A 204 -29.06 -1.41 -7.81
CA PRO A 204 -30.42 -1.35 -8.35
C PRO A 204 -31.27 -0.25 -7.71
#